data_99ec9e2fe456e0c19ec5b7aa90147193
#
_entry.id   99ec9e2fe456e0c19ec5b7aa90147193
#
_cell.length_a   1.000
_cell.length_b   1.000
_cell.length_c   1.000
_cell.angle_alpha   90.00
_cell.angle_beta   90.00
_cell.angle_gamma   90.00
#
_symmetry.space_group_name_H-M   'P 1'
#
loop_
_entity.id
_entity.type
_entity.pdbx_description
1 polymer ?
#
loop_
_entity_poly.entity_id
_entity_poly.type
_entity_poly.pdbx_seq_one_letter_code
_entity_poly.pdbx_strand_id
1 'polypeptide(L)'
;FPTRRSSDLVIVRTQGAIHAARAGALASLIRSVGPFSMQTPHTGGMSYADGVKKIPHAAISLEDANMLSRMAARGEPVRVRLKMEARMLADGVSRNVVAEIPGTEKPEEIVIVSGHIDSWDVGQGAMDDGGGCLAAWEAARLMLKLGLRSKRTVRVVLWTNEENGIRGAMSYAERHEAALARHTLAIESDSG
;
A
#
# COMPACT_ATOMS: atom_id res chain seq x y z
N PHE A 1 0.92 15.25 -25.76
CA PHE A 1 0.90 15.42 -24.29
C PHE A 1 2.18 14.81 -23.75
N PRO A 2 2.95 15.51 -22.89
CA PRO A 2 4.08 14.89 -22.24
C PRO A 2 3.55 13.71 -21.43
N THR A 3 4.11 12.53 -21.67
CA THR A 3 3.83 11.34 -20.87
C THR A 3 4.32 11.60 -19.45
N ARG A 4 3.42 11.95 -18.53
CA ARG A 4 3.75 12.05 -17.12
C ARG A 4 4.14 10.65 -16.64
N ARG A 5 5.25 10.55 -15.94
CA ARG A 5 5.67 9.29 -15.31
C ARG A 5 4.62 8.88 -14.26
N SER A 6 4.43 7.59 -14.05
CA SER A 6 3.50 7.09 -13.01
C SER A 6 3.80 7.68 -11.63
N SER A 7 5.08 7.91 -11.31
CA SER A 7 5.53 8.61 -10.10
C SER A 7 4.90 10.00 -9.91
N ASP A 8 4.66 10.75 -10.99
CA ASP A 8 4.06 12.09 -10.92
C ASP A 8 2.57 12.02 -10.53
N LEU A 9 1.89 10.93 -10.89
CA LEU A 9 0.50 10.70 -10.53
C LEU A 9 0.33 10.30 -9.07
N VAL A 10 1.28 9.54 -8.52
CA VAL A 10 1.30 9.17 -7.10
C VAL A 10 1.42 10.43 -6.23
N ILE A 11 2.29 11.37 -6.58
CA ILE A 11 2.44 12.64 -5.84
C ILE A 11 1.12 13.41 -5.80
N VAL A 12 0.40 13.50 -6.92
CA VAL A 12 -0.91 14.19 -6.96
C VAL A 12 -1.93 13.49 -6.08
N ARG A 13 -1.88 12.16 -5.98
CA ARG A 13 -2.76 11.37 -5.11
C ARG A 13 -2.44 11.60 -3.63
N THR A 14 -1.18 11.48 -3.26
CA THR A 14 -0.76 11.54 -1.85
C THR A 14 -0.65 12.97 -1.31
N GLN A 15 -0.27 13.94 -2.13
CA GLN A 15 -0.04 15.34 -1.74
C GLN A 15 -1.01 16.34 -2.37
N GLY A 16 -2.01 15.86 -3.10
CA GLY A 16 -2.98 16.69 -3.82
C GLY A 16 -3.71 17.68 -2.91
N ALA A 17 -4.07 17.28 -1.70
CA ALA A 17 -4.68 18.14 -0.70
C ALA A 17 -3.78 19.32 -0.30
N ILE A 18 -2.47 19.08 -0.17
CA ILE A 18 -1.48 20.12 0.20
C ILE A 18 -1.40 21.17 -0.91
N HIS A 19 -1.24 20.72 -2.16
CA HIS A 19 -1.12 21.62 -3.31
C HIS A 19 -2.41 22.40 -3.56
N ALA A 20 -3.56 21.73 -3.47
CA ALA A 20 -4.86 22.38 -3.62
C ALA A 20 -5.12 23.42 -2.52
N ALA A 21 -4.80 23.11 -1.26
CA ALA A 21 -4.95 24.05 -0.14
C ALA A 21 -4.07 25.28 -0.30
N ARG A 22 -2.82 25.11 -0.75
CA ARG A 22 -1.91 26.23 -1.04
C ARG A 22 -2.42 27.12 -2.18
N ALA A 23 -3.16 26.55 -3.11
CA ALA A 23 -3.83 27.30 -4.19
C ALA A 23 -5.18 27.91 -3.75
N GLY A 24 -5.57 27.79 -2.47
CA GLY A 24 -6.79 28.36 -1.92
C GLY A 24 -8.05 27.52 -2.14
N ALA A 25 -7.92 26.26 -2.54
CA ALA A 25 -9.06 25.37 -2.72
C ALA A 25 -9.71 24.98 -1.38
N LEU A 26 -11.03 24.73 -1.40
CA LEU A 26 -11.80 24.29 -0.24
C LEU A 26 -11.82 22.76 -0.11
N ALA A 27 -11.62 22.04 -1.20
CA ALA A 27 -11.55 20.59 -1.27
C ALA A 27 -10.75 20.19 -2.52
N SER A 28 -10.34 18.95 -2.58
CA SER A 28 -9.65 18.37 -3.73
C SER A 28 -10.26 17.01 -4.07
N LEU A 29 -10.45 16.76 -5.34
CA LEU A 29 -10.89 15.47 -5.86
C LEU A 29 -9.84 14.91 -6.79
N ILE A 30 -9.54 13.64 -6.65
CA ILE A 30 -8.62 12.96 -7.54
C ILE A 30 -9.33 11.82 -8.28
N ARG A 31 -9.05 11.72 -9.55
CA ARG A 31 -9.47 10.58 -10.37
C ARG A 31 -8.76 9.31 -9.88
N SER A 32 -9.49 8.22 -9.77
CA SER A 32 -8.93 6.89 -9.50
C SER A 32 -7.84 6.51 -10.50
N VAL A 33 -6.85 5.79 -10.01
CA VAL A 33 -5.77 5.22 -10.83
C VAL A 33 -6.31 4.02 -11.60
N GLY A 34 -5.76 3.76 -12.77
CA GLY A 34 -6.16 2.62 -13.61
C GLY A 34 -6.99 3.03 -14.83
N PRO A 35 -7.24 2.07 -15.73
CA PRO A 35 -7.96 2.30 -16.98
C PRO A 35 -9.48 2.36 -16.82
N PHE A 36 -10.03 1.72 -15.79
CA PHE A 36 -11.46 1.69 -15.45
C PHE A 36 -11.61 1.47 -13.94
N SER A 37 -12.75 1.83 -13.39
CA SER A 37 -13.00 1.68 -11.96
C SER A 37 -14.37 1.05 -11.62
N MET A 38 -15.22 0.79 -12.61
CA MET A 38 -16.57 0.19 -12.42
C MET A 38 -17.35 0.87 -11.28
N GLN A 39 -17.31 2.19 -11.22
CA GLN A 39 -17.85 3.02 -10.14
C GLN A 39 -17.22 2.80 -8.75
N THR A 40 -16.12 2.07 -8.70
CA THR A 40 -15.36 1.83 -7.46
C THR A 40 -14.13 2.74 -7.42
N PRO A 41 -14.07 3.73 -6.52
CA PRO A 41 -12.88 4.56 -6.38
C PRO A 41 -11.69 3.75 -5.87
N HIS A 42 -10.54 3.96 -6.48
CA HIS A 42 -9.29 3.44 -5.95
C HIS A 42 -8.86 4.30 -4.76
N THR A 43 -8.95 3.76 -3.57
CA THR A 43 -8.50 4.40 -2.33
C THR A 43 -6.98 4.44 -2.22
N GLY A 44 -6.46 4.95 -1.14
CA GLY A 44 -5.03 5.04 -0.88
C GLY A 44 -4.71 6.09 0.17
N GLY A 45 -3.44 6.17 0.53
CA GLY A 45 -2.93 7.12 1.50
C GLY A 45 -2.89 8.56 0.98
N MET A 46 -3.00 9.51 1.89
CA MET A 46 -2.77 10.92 1.64
C MET A 46 -2.01 11.55 2.80
N SER A 47 -1.32 12.64 2.51
CA SER A 47 -0.57 13.39 3.52
C SER A 47 -1.12 14.81 3.66
N TYR A 48 -0.97 15.35 4.86
CA TYR A 48 -1.07 16.77 5.14
C TYR A 48 0.32 17.33 5.53
N ALA A 49 0.52 18.62 5.36
CA ALA A 49 1.76 19.29 5.75
C ALA A 49 1.49 20.29 6.88
N ASP A 50 2.47 20.46 7.76
CA ASP A 50 2.41 21.45 8.83
C ASP A 50 2.30 22.86 8.25
N GLY A 51 1.50 23.70 8.91
CA GLY A 51 1.25 25.06 8.46
C GLY A 51 0.35 25.20 7.22
N VAL A 52 -0.13 24.09 6.64
CA VAL A 52 -1.07 24.10 5.52
C VAL A 52 -2.46 23.69 6.00
N LYS A 53 -3.49 24.47 5.61
CA LYS A 53 -4.87 24.15 5.95
C LYS A 53 -5.23 22.74 5.48
N LYS A 54 -5.71 21.90 6.38
CA LYS A 54 -6.25 20.59 6.04
C LYS A 54 -7.61 20.75 5.36
N ILE A 55 -7.70 20.33 4.11
CA ILE A 55 -8.93 20.36 3.32
C ILE A 55 -9.36 18.93 3.00
N PRO A 56 -10.68 18.67 2.76
CA PRO A 56 -11.14 17.39 2.27
C PRO A 56 -10.44 17.00 0.96
N HIS A 57 -10.02 15.74 0.88
CA HIS A 57 -9.46 15.15 -0.33
C HIS A 57 -10.07 13.77 -0.52
N ALA A 58 -10.61 13.48 -1.70
CA ALA A 58 -11.30 12.23 -1.96
C ALA A 58 -10.97 11.70 -3.36
N ALA A 59 -10.83 10.38 -3.46
CA ALA A 59 -10.81 9.69 -4.74
C ALA A 59 -12.25 9.56 -5.27
N ILE A 60 -12.42 9.78 -6.56
CA ILE A 60 -13.66 9.54 -7.28
C ILE A 60 -13.46 8.49 -8.36
N SER A 61 -14.51 7.84 -8.80
CA SER A 61 -14.45 6.87 -9.89
C SER A 61 -13.91 7.49 -11.17
N LEU A 62 -13.37 6.68 -12.06
CA LEU A 62 -12.93 7.12 -13.38
C LEU A 62 -14.11 7.68 -14.18
N GLU A 63 -15.25 7.02 -14.07
CA GLU A 63 -16.49 7.39 -14.75
C GLU A 63 -16.98 8.77 -14.31
N ASP A 64 -16.99 9.03 -13.01
CA ASP A 64 -17.38 10.32 -12.45
C ASP A 64 -16.38 11.43 -12.83
N ALA A 65 -15.09 11.15 -12.77
CA ALA A 65 -14.05 12.09 -13.21
C ALA A 65 -14.23 12.49 -14.69
N ASN A 66 -14.50 11.50 -15.54
CA ASN A 66 -14.79 11.75 -16.96
C ASN A 66 -16.10 12.54 -17.16
N MET A 67 -17.12 12.26 -16.37
CA MET A 67 -18.39 13.02 -16.40
C MET A 67 -18.14 14.49 -16.03
N LEU A 68 -17.48 14.75 -14.90
CA LEU A 68 -17.16 16.10 -14.45
C LEU A 68 -16.30 16.86 -15.49
N SER A 69 -15.35 16.19 -16.09
CA SER A 69 -14.53 16.77 -17.17
C SER A 69 -15.36 17.19 -18.38
N ARG A 70 -16.30 16.35 -18.81
CA ARG A 70 -17.20 16.70 -19.93
C ARG A 70 -18.14 17.86 -19.59
N MET A 71 -18.65 17.92 -18.34
CA MET A 71 -19.50 19.05 -17.89
C MET A 71 -18.69 20.34 -17.93
N ALA A 72 -17.49 20.34 -17.35
CA ALA A 72 -16.61 21.50 -17.37
C ALA A 72 -16.24 21.96 -18.80
N ALA A 73 -15.97 21.02 -19.71
CA ALA A 73 -15.67 21.33 -21.10
C ALA A 73 -16.83 21.99 -21.86
N ARG A 74 -18.09 21.74 -21.43
CA ARG A 74 -19.30 22.41 -21.97
C ARG A 74 -19.58 23.76 -21.32
N GLY A 75 -18.76 24.19 -20.35
CA GLY A 75 -18.98 25.41 -19.60
C GLY A 75 -20.10 25.33 -18.55
N GLU A 76 -20.54 24.13 -18.21
CA GLU A 76 -21.57 23.92 -17.18
C GLU A 76 -21.00 24.16 -15.78
N PRO A 77 -21.73 24.86 -14.90
CA PRO A 77 -21.31 25.05 -13.51
C PRO A 77 -21.37 23.71 -12.77
N VAL A 78 -20.18 23.16 -12.45
CA VAL A 78 -20.07 21.91 -11.69
C VAL A 78 -20.13 22.21 -10.20
N ARG A 79 -21.10 21.62 -9.51
CA ARG A 79 -21.22 21.68 -8.04
C ARG A 79 -21.09 20.28 -7.47
N VAL A 80 -20.22 20.15 -6.45
CA VAL A 80 -19.98 18.89 -5.76
C VAL A 80 -20.35 19.07 -4.28
N ARG A 81 -21.03 18.07 -3.73
CA ARG A 81 -21.27 17.97 -2.29
C ARG A 81 -20.43 16.82 -1.72
N LEU A 82 -19.54 17.14 -0.80
CA LEU A 82 -18.79 16.15 -0.05
C LEU A 82 -19.40 15.98 1.34
N LYS A 83 -19.72 14.75 1.70
CA LYS A 83 -20.05 14.37 3.08
C LYS A 83 -19.00 13.36 3.52
N MET A 84 -18.17 13.74 4.47
CA MET A 84 -17.04 12.93 4.94
C MET A 84 -17.05 12.90 6.45
N GLU A 85 -16.82 11.71 7.02
CA GLU A 85 -16.74 11.49 8.45
C GLU A 85 -15.37 10.89 8.84
N ALA A 86 -14.40 10.95 7.91
CA ALA A 86 -13.05 10.44 8.11
C ALA A 86 -12.37 11.17 9.28
N ARG A 87 -11.79 10.41 10.18
CA ARG A 87 -11.03 10.90 11.34
C ARG A 87 -9.91 9.94 11.69
N MET A 88 -8.83 10.48 12.23
CA MET A 88 -7.78 9.66 12.81
C MET A 88 -8.25 9.12 14.18
N LEU A 89 -8.06 7.84 14.39
CA LEU A 89 -8.26 7.18 15.66
C LEU A 89 -6.89 6.89 16.30
N ALA A 90 -6.90 6.45 17.56
CA ALA A 90 -5.69 5.94 18.19
C ALA A 90 -5.19 4.69 17.45
N ASP A 91 -3.87 4.53 17.39
CA ASP A 91 -3.25 3.37 16.76
C ASP A 91 -3.67 2.08 17.47
N GLY A 92 -4.01 1.07 16.69
CA GLY A 92 -4.27 -0.28 17.17
C GLY A 92 -3.00 -1.12 17.25
N VAL A 93 -3.04 -2.17 18.05
CA VAL A 93 -1.95 -3.17 18.12
C VAL A 93 -2.19 -4.25 17.07
N SER A 94 -1.20 -4.51 16.24
CA SER A 94 -1.20 -5.61 15.28
C SER A 94 0.09 -6.43 15.36
N ARG A 95 0.23 -7.45 14.52
CA ARG A 95 1.37 -8.38 14.55
C ARG A 95 1.73 -8.83 13.13
N ASN A 96 3.03 -8.96 12.88
CA ASN A 96 3.51 -9.76 11.76
C ASN A 96 3.36 -11.25 12.09
N VAL A 97 3.13 -12.07 11.07
CA VAL A 97 3.20 -13.54 11.17
C VAL A 97 4.57 -13.98 10.69
N VAL A 98 5.26 -14.80 11.46
CA VAL A 98 6.61 -15.25 11.12
C VAL A 98 6.68 -16.78 11.26
N ALA A 99 7.23 -17.43 10.23
CA ALA A 99 7.54 -18.86 10.22
C ALA A 99 8.93 -19.10 9.63
N GLU A 100 9.60 -20.18 10.02
CA GLU A 100 10.97 -20.47 9.58
C GLU A 100 11.18 -21.92 9.21
N ILE A 101 12.04 -22.12 8.22
CA ILE A 101 12.72 -23.38 7.94
C ILE A 101 14.20 -23.16 8.25
N PRO A 102 14.74 -23.73 9.36
CA PRO A 102 16.13 -23.53 9.73
C PRO A 102 17.10 -24.01 8.66
N GLY A 103 18.15 -23.24 8.44
CA GLY A 103 19.25 -23.58 7.54
C GLY A 103 20.07 -24.77 8.05
N THR A 104 20.71 -25.50 7.13
CA THR A 104 21.49 -26.68 7.45
C THR A 104 22.96 -26.42 7.69
N GLU A 105 23.52 -25.32 7.13
CA GLU A 105 24.95 -24.98 7.23
C GLU A 105 25.17 -23.62 7.89
N LYS A 106 24.24 -22.69 7.64
CA LYS A 106 24.32 -21.28 8.09
C LYS A 106 22.98 -20.83 8.63
N PRO A 107 22.49 -21.42 9.72
CA PRO A 107 21.14 -21.10 10.22
C PRO A 107 21.00 -19.67 10.73
N GLU A 108 22.09 -18.99 11.03
CA GLU A 108 22.11 -17.57 11.43
C GLU A 108 21.93 -16.60 10.25
N GLU A 109 22.20 -17.01 9.01
CA GLU A 109 21.96 -16.23 7.82
C GLU A 109 20.52 -16.44 7.34
N ILE A 110 19.80 -15.34 7.07
CA ILE A 110 18.35 -15.36 6.84
C ILE A 110 18.04 -14.88 5.42
N VAL A 111 17.16 -15.61 4.76
CA VAL A 111 16.48 -15.22 3.52
C VAL A 111 15.02 -15.04 3.85
N ILE A 112 14.49 -13.84 3.66
CA ILE A 112 13.06 -13.55 3.84
C ILE A 112 12.33 -13.71 2.50
N VAL A 113 11.19 -14.39 2.55
CA VAL A 113 10.16 -14.38 1.52
C VAL A 113 8.86 -13.91 2.17
N SER A 114 8.18 -12.95 1.58
CA SER A 114 7.09 -12.27 2.27
C SER A 114 5.96 -11.81 1.34
N GLY A 115 4.90 -11.40 1.96
CA GLY A 115 3.79 -10.63 1.46
C GLY A 115 3.18 -9.86 2.62
N HIS A 116 2.16 -9.02 2.40
CA HIS A 116 1.47 -8.31 3.48
C HIS A 116 0.04 -8.82 3.69
N ILE A 117 -0.41 -8.83 4.95
CA ILE A 117 -1.70 -9.41 5.35
C ILE A 117 -2.82 -8.39 5.53
N ASP A 118 -2.50 -7.11 5.46
CA ASP A 118 -3.50 -6.05 5.43
C ASP A 118 -3.91 -5.71 4.00
N SER A 119 -4.98 -4.99 3.85
CA SER A 119 -5.50 -4.50 2.58
C SER A 119 -6.28 -3.21 2.78
N TRP A 120 -6.57 -2.50 1.71
CA TRP A 120 -7.44 -1.33 1.75
C TRP A 120 -8.86 -1.72 2.15
N ASP A 121 -9.52 -0.87 2.98
CA ASP A 121 -10.83 -1.09 3.60
C ASP A 121 -11.96 -1.47 2.64
N VAL A 122 -11.87 -1.08 1.38
CA VAL A 122 -12.89 -1.37 0.38
C VAL A 122 -12.61 -2.67 -0.38
N GLY A 123 -11.42 -3.24 -0.23
CA GLY A 123 -11.00 -4.49 -0.83
C GLY A 123 -11.01 -5.64 0.17
N GLN A 124 -10.93 -6.85 -0.34
CA GLN A 124 -10.77 -8.08 0.46
C GLN A 124 -9.33 -8.58 0.50
N GLY A 125 -8.40 -7.89 -0.19
CA GLY A 125 -6.99 -8.24 -0.20
C GLY A 125 -6.68 -9.57 -0.87
N ALA A 126 -7.52 -10.06 -1.77
CA ALA A 126 -7.33 -11.38 -2.37
C ALA A 126 -6.11 -11.43 -3.30
N MET A 127 -5.83 -10.34 -4.00
CA MET A 127 -4.68 -10.19 -4.90
C MET A 127 -3.61 -9.33 -4.25
N ASP A 128 -3.98 -8.18 -3.73
CA ASP A 128 -3.15 -7.22 -3.01
C ASP A 128 -3.47 -7.31 -1.48
N ASP A 129 -2.78 -8.13 -0.64
CA ASP A 129 -1.67 -8.99 -1.08
C ASP A 129 -1.85 -10.43 -0.55
N GLY A 130 -3.08 -10.94 -0.53
CA GLY A 130 -3.34 -12.36 -0.24
C GLY A 130 -2.60 -13.29 -1.19
N GLY A 131 -2.41 -12.87 -2.45
CA GLY A 131 -1.64 -13.61 -3.46
C GLY A 131 -0.19 -13.77 -3.08
N GLY A 132 0.49 -12.71 -2.68
CA GLY A 132 1.88 -12.75 -2.24
C GLY A 132 2.07 -13.48 -0.92
N CYS A 133 1.17 -13.28 0.04
CA CYS A 133 1.15 -14.08 1.26
C CYS A 133 1.10 -15.57 0.97
N LEU A 134 0.21 -16.01 0.07
CA LEU A 134 0.09 -17.41 -0.32
C LEU A 134 1.31 -17.91 -1.10
N ALA A 135 1.90 -17.08 -1.96
CA ALA A 135 3.12 -17.43 -2.70
C ALA A 135 4.30 -17.69 -1.73
N ALA A 136 4.51 -16.82 -0.76
CA ALA A 136 5.53 -16.97 0.26
C ALA A 136 5.31 -18.22 1.14
N TRP A 137 4.07 -18.44 1.58
CA TRP A 137 3.68 -19.61 2.35
C TRP A 137 3.88 -20.91 1.56
N GLU A 138 3.38 -20.95 0.32
CA GLU A 138 3.45 -22.15 -0.53
C GLU A 138 4.89 -22.50 -0.91
N ALA A 139 5.75 -21.50 -1.13
CA ALA A 139 7.18 -21.75 -1.35
C ALA A 139 7.80 -22.51 -0.19
N ALA A 140 7.56 -22.08 1.05
CA ALA A 140 8.06 -22.78 2.23
C ALA A 140 7.43 -24.18 2.39
N ARG A 141 6.10 -24.31 2.15
CA ARG A 141 5.41 -25.58 2.20
C ARG A 141 5.96 -26.59 1.19
N LEU A 142 6.24 -26.14 -0.03
CA LEU A 142 6.83 -26.97 -1.09
C LEU A 142 8.25 -27.40 -0.75
N MET A 143 9.07 -26.52 -0.18
CA MET A 143 10.40 -26.89 0.30
C MET A 143 10.32 -28.05 1.29
N LEU A 144 9.45 -27.97 2.27
CA LEU A 144 9.25 -29.04 3.26
C LEU A 144 8.74 -30.32 2.61
N LYS A 145 7.70 -30.23 1.75
CA LYS A 145 7.09 -31.38 1.08
C LYS A 145 8.07 -32.13 0.17
N LEU A 146 8.95 -31.40 -0.51
CA LEU A 146 9.93 -31.95 -1.44
C LEU A 146 11.25 -32.35 -0.74
N GLY A 147 11.35 -32.16 0.57
CA GLY A 147 12.58 -32.43 1.32
C GLY A 147 13.74 -31.49 0.96
N LEU A 148 13.45 -30.35 0.37
CA LEU A 148 14.46 -29.34 0.03
C LEU A 148 14.98 -28.66 1.30
N ARG A 149 16.29 -28.69 1.49
CA ARG A 149 16.94 -28.08 2.65
C ARG A 149 17.92 -27.01 2.17
N SER A 150 17.62 -25.78 2.53
CA SER A 150 18.52 -24.67 2.22
C SER A 150 19.71 -24.61 3.19
N LYS A 151 20.81 -24.02 2.75
CA LYS A 151 21.98 -23.77 3.62
C LYS A 151 21.66 -22.70 4.68
N ARG A 152 20.87 -21.69 4.30
CA ARG A 152 20.43 -20.57 5.14
C ARG A 152 19.01 -20.78 5.62
N THR A 153 18.66 -20.14 6.71
CA THR A 153 17.29 -20.10 7.19
C THR A 153 16.40 -19.37 6.18
N VAL A 154 15.30 -20.00 5.77
CA VAL A 154 14.25 -19.37 5.01
C VAL A 154 13.17 -18.94 5.99
N ARG A 155 12.90 -17.64 6.05
CA ARG A 155 11.89 -17.04 6.91
C ARG A 155 10.74 -16.50 6.06
N VAL A 156 9.54 -17.00 6.29
CA VAL A 156 8.31 -16.41 5.76
C VAL A 156 7.87 -15.33 6.72
N VAL A 157 7.59 -14.14 6.20
CA VAL A 157 7.02 -13.06 6.99
C VAL A 157 5.79 -12.53 6.26
N LEU A 158 4.67 -12.46 6.98
CA LEU A 158 3.47 -11.79 6.49
C LEU A 158 3.38 -10.47 7.27
N TRP A 159 3.59 -9.38 6.55
CA TRP A 159 3.67 -8.04 7.14
C TRP A 159 2.29 -7.52 7.49
N THR A 160 2.19 -6.77 8.56
CA THR A 160 0.98 -6.00 8.89
C THR A 160 1.18 -4.53 8.59
N ASN A 161 0.10 -3.85 8.22
CA ASN A 161 0.07 -2.41 7.98
C ASN A 161 1.09 -1.93 6.93
N GLU A 162 1.21 -2.67 5.82
CA GLU A 162 2.00 -2.28 4.67
C GLU A 162 1.39 -1.05 4.02
N GLU A 163 0.12 -1.11 3.66
CA GLU A 163 -0.67 -0.12 2.94
C GLU A 163 -0.71 1.28 3.60
N ASN A 164 -0.49 1.33 4.89
CA ASN A 164 -0.50 2.56 5.68
C ASN A 164 0.88 2.95 6.22
N GLY A 165 1.94 2.57 5.49
CA GLY A 165 3.30 3.03 5.74
C GLY A 165 4.26 1.96 6.25
N ILE A 166 4.12 0.71 5.78
CA ILE A 166 5.07 -0.40 6.00
C ILE A 166 5.46 -0.62 7.46
N ARG A 167 4.55 -0.32 8.40
CA ARG A 167 4.87 -0.28 9.85
C ARG A 167 5.30 -1.65 10.40
N GLY A 168 4.74 -2.74 9.86
CA GLY A 168 5.12 -4.09 10.23
C GLY A 168 6.57 -4.39 9.91
N ALA A 169 7.03 -4.04 8.70
CA ALA A 169 8.40 -4.24 8.27
C ALA A 169 9.37 -3.33 9.03
N MET A 170 9.00 -2.07 9.28
CA MET A 170 9.79 -1.15 10.10
C MET A 170 9.98 -1.67 11.52
N SER A 171 8.92 -2.10 12.18
CA SER A 171 8.99 -2.67 13.53
C SER A 171 9.81 -3.97 13.57
N TYR A 172 9.75 -4.77 12.51
CA TYR A 172 10.59 -5.95 12.38
C TYR A 172 12.07 -5.55 12.30
N ALA A 173 12.42 -4.57 11.47
CA ALA A 173 13.79 -4.09 11.32
C ALA A 173 14.35 -3.55 12.65
N GLU A 174 13.58 -2.74 13.36
CA GLU A 174 13.97 -2.21 14.68
C GLU A 174 14.24 -3.33 15.69
N ARG A 175 13.35 -4.32 15.77
CA ARG A 175 13.50 -5.44 16.72
C ARG A 175 14.64 -6.39 16.37
N HIS A 176 15.08 -6.42 15.15
CA HIS A 176 16.14 -7.29 14.65
C HIS A 176 17.40 -6.52 14.24
N GLU A 177 17.54 -5.27 14.66
CA GLU A 177 18.64 -4.37 14.26
C GLU A 177 20.01 -5.05 14.37
N ALA A 178 20.32 -5.69 15.50
CA ALA A 178 21.56 -6.41 15.72
C ALA A 178 21.78 -7.62 14.79
N ALA A 179 20.75 -8.09 14.14
CA ALA A 179 20.76 -9.24 13.23
C ALA A 179 20.59 -8.86 11.74
N LEU A 180 20.33 -7.59 11.42
CA LEU A 180 20.06 -7.16 10.03
C LEU A 180 21.20 -7.52 9.07
N ALA A 181 22.45 -7.42 9.51
CA ALA A 181 23.60 -7.79 8.69
C ALA A 181 23.63 -9.28 8.27
N ARG A 182 22.82 -10.11 8.92
CA ARG A 182 22.67 -11.54 8.59
C ARG A 182 21.48 -11.83 7.68
N HIS A 183 20.64 -10.83 7.38
CA HIS A 183 19.59 -10.94 6.39
C HIS A 183 20.17 -10.75 4.99
N THR A 184 20.45 -11.88 4.33
CA THR A 184 21.16 -11.89 3.04
C THR A 184 20.29 -11.48 1.87
N LEU A 185 18.96 -11.65 2.02
CA LEU A 185 17.96 -11.28 1.02
C LEU A 185 16.60 -11.11 1.70
N ALA A 186 15.84 -10.14 1.24
CA ALA A 186 14.41 -10.01 1.55
C ALA A 186 13.66 -9.75 0.23
N ILE A 187 12.64 -10.55 -0.03
CA ILE A 187 11.77 -10.42 -1.21
C ILE A 187 10.34 -10.36 -0.70
N GLU A 188 9.61 -9.35 -1.14
CA GLU A 188 8.17 -9.26 -1.01
C GLU A 188 7.53 -9.52 -2.37
N SER A 189 6.52 -10.37 -2.39
CA SER A 189 5.66 -10.57 -3.56
C SER A 189 4.42 -9.76 -3.31
N ASP A 190 4.31 -8.66 -4.01
CA ASP A 190 3.20 -7.73 -3.92
C ASP A 190 2.77 -7.41 -5.35
N SER A 191 1.56 -7.80 -5.69
CA SER A 191 1.02 -7.72 -7.04
C SER A 191 -0.46 -7.35 -6.98
N GLY A 192 -0.73 -6.07 -6.80
CA GLY A 192 -2.07 -5.50 -6.78
C GLY A 192 -2.40 -4.61 -7.97
#